data_f0eb42cd1278e485c324aad9bb94ac4e
#
_entry.id   f0eb42cd1278e485c324aad9bb94ac4e
#
_cell.length_a   1.000
_cell.length_b   1.000
_cell.length_c   1.000
_cell.angle_alpha   90.00
_cell.angle_beta   90.00
_cell.angle_gamma   90.00
#
_symmetry.space_group_name_H-M   'P 1'
#
loop_
_entity.id
_entity.type
_entity.pdbx_description
1 polymer ?
#
loop_
_entity_poly.entity_id
_entity_poly.type
_entity_poly.pdbx_seq_one_letter_code
_entity_poly.pdbx_strand_id
1 'polypeptide(L)'
;YILETFQWLGIPFDEGVSFGGNYGPYRQSERKDIYKNYVKQLLDNGKAYIAFDTPEQLDAKRAEIPNFQYDASTRLQMTNSLTLSKEEVENRIAAGEQYVVRIKIEPNEEITVHDLIRGDVNVNSSILDDKVLYKSADELPTYHLANIVDDHLMKISHVIRGEEWLPSAPLHVLLYRAFGWEDTMPQ
;
A
#
# COMPACT_ATOMS: atom_id res chain seq x y z
N TYR A 1 -17.26 -14.82 14.22
CA TYR A 1 -18.27 -14.45 13.21
C TYR A 1 -17.89 -14.90 11.81
N ILE A 2 -16.76 -14.42 11.19
CA ILE A 2 -16.42 -14.76 9.78
C ILE A 2 -16.32 -16.27 9.59
N LEU A 3 -15.53 -16.98 10.39
CA LEU A 3 -15.37 -18.43 10.30
C LEU A 3 -16.70 -19.17 10.53
N GLU A 4 -17.49 -18.77 11.50
CA GLU A 4 -18.80 -19.36 11.79
C GLU A 4 -19.77 -19.16 10.63
N THR A 5 -19.77 -17.97 10.00
CA THR A 5 -20.62 -17.68 8.86
C THR A 5 -20.27 -18.57 7.66
N PHE A 6 -18.99 -18.71 7.33
CA PHE A 6 -18.57 -19.57 6.24
C PHE A 6 -18.82 -21.06 6.54
N GLN A 7 -18.63 -21.48 7.79
CA GLN A 7 -18.97 -22.83 8.22
C GLN A 7 -20.47 -23.09 8.07
N TRP A 8 -21.33 -22.13 8.48
CA TRP A 8 -22.78 -22.24 8.31
C TRP A 8 -23.21 -22.30 6.85
N LEU A 9 -22.52 -21.57 5.96
CA LEU A 9 -22.76 -21.60 4.51
C LEU A 9 -22.20 -22.86 3.83
N GLY A 10 -21.47 -23.71 4.54
CA GLY A 10 -20.82 -24.89 3.97
C GLY A 10 -19.65 -24.55 3.04
N ILE A 11 -19.04 -23.39 3.21
CA ILE A 11 -17.87 -22.94 2.43
C ILE A 11 -16.62 -23.10 3.31
N PRO A 12 -15.83 -24.19 3.15
CA PRO A 12 -14.62 -24.39 3.94
C PRO A 12 -13.49 -23.49 3.46
N PHE A 13 -12.56 -23.20 4.37
CA PHE A 13 -11.27 -22.60 4.01
C PHE A 13 -10.23 -23.70 3.81
N ASP A 14 -9.46 -23.60 2.73
CA ASP A 14 -8.35 -24.53 2.45
C ASP A 14 -7.10 -24.10 3.24
N GLU A 15 -6.84 -22.79 3.35
CA GLU A 15 -5.72 -22.21 4.06
C GLU A 15 -6.13 -20.99 4.90
N GLY A 16 -5.35 -20.69 5.93
CA GLY A 16 -5.55 -19.50 6.75
C GLY A 16 -5.09 -19.63 8.20
N VAL A 17 -5.37 -18.61 9.01
CA VAL A 17 -4.90 -18.50 10.40
C VAL A 17 -5.22 -19.73 11.24
N SER A 18 -6.41 -20.31 11.09
CA SER A 18 -6.87 -21.45 11.89
C SER A 18 -6.75 -22.80 11.17
N PHE A 19 -6.32 -22.79 9.91
CA PHE A 19 -6.29 -23.97 9.05
C PHE A 19 -4.88 -24.37 8.66
N GLY A 20 -3.89 -23.46 8.83
CA GLY A 20 -2.54 -23.65 8.31
C GLY A 20 -2.50 -23.54 6.79
N GLY A 21 -1.51 -24.15 6.17
CA GLY A 21 -1.30 -24.21 4.72
C GLY A 21 0.15 -23.95 4.34
N ASN A 22 0.40 -23.87 3.03
CA ASN A 22 1.74 -23.80 2.46
C ASN A 22 2.31 -22.37 2.38
N TYR A 23 1.47 -21.35 2.54
CA TYR A 23 1.83 -19.94 2.34
C TYR A 23 1.89 -19.11 3.63
N GLY A 24 1.84 -19.79 4.81
CA GLY A 24 1.94 -19.13 6.11
C GLY A 24 3.29 -18.41 6.34
N PRO A 25 3.38 -17.63 7.44
CA PRO A 25 2.31 -17.37 8.40
C PRO A 25 1.19 -16.49 7.82
N TYR A 26 -0.03 -16.62 8.36
CA TYR A 26 -1.22 -15.90 7.83
C TYR A 26 -1.63 -14.68 8.64
N ARG A 27 -1.01 -14.46 9.81
CA ARG A 27 -1.24 -13.25 10.61
C ARG A 27 -0.29 -12.15 10.17
N GLN A 28 -0.82 -10.98 9.89
CA GLN A 28 -0.02 -9.81 9.48
C GLN A 28 1.09 -9.49 10.50
N SER A 29 0.81 -9.61 11.81
CA SER A 29 1.80 -9.38 12.87
C SER A 29 2.98 -10.35 12.86
N GLU A 30 2.83 -11.51 12.25
CA GLU A 30 3.88 -12.55 12.11
C GLU A 30 4.67 -12.39 10.80
N ARG A 31 4.31 -11.43 9.95
CA ARG A 31 4.87 -11.18 8.62
C ARG A 31 5.67 -9.87 8.51
N LYS A 32 5.99 -9.24 9.64
CA LYS A 32 6.67 -7.92 9.68
C LYS A 32 7.93 -7.87 8.81
N ASP A 33 8.82 -8.86 8.94
CA ASP A 33 10.08 -8.91 8.19
C ASP A 33 9.85 -9.08 6.68
N ILE A 34 8.80 -9.80 6.30
CA ILE A 34 8.41 -9.95 4.89
C ILE A 34 8.05 -8.57 4.33
N TYR A 35 7.13 -7.86 4.96
CA TYR A 35 6.72 -6.53 4.50
C TYR A 35 7.87 -5.53 4.47
N LYS A 36 8.75 -5.57 5.48
CA LYS A 36 9.91 -4.68 5.56
C LYS A 36 10.85 -4.85 4.36
N ASN A 37 11.05 -6.09 3.88
CA ASN A 37 11.83 -6.35 2.69
C ASN A 37 11.20 -5.73 1.43
N TYR A 38 9.89 -5.82 1.29
CA TYR A 38 9.18 -5.23 0.14
C TYR A 38 9.10 -3.70 0.22
N VAL A 39 8.97 -3.12 1.41
CA VAL A 39 9.13 -1.68 1.63
C VAL A 39 10.51 -1.22 1.15
N LYS A 40 11.56 -1.93 1.56
CA LYS A 40 12.93 -1.63 1.12
C LYS A 40 13.06 -1.70 -0.40
N GLN A 41 12.49 -2.71 -1.04
CA GLN A 41 12.53 -2.84 -2.50
C GLN A 41 11.88 -1.64 -3.20
N LEU A 42 10.72 -1.15 -2.71
CA LEU A 42 10.06 0.04 -3.28
C LEU A 42 10.89 1.31 -3.09
N LEU A 43 11.56 1.47 -1.95
CA LEU A 43 12.47 2.59 -1.69
C LEU A 43 13.69 2.53 -2.61
N ASP A 44 14.34 1.37 -2.72
CA ASP A 44 15.53 1.16 -3.55
C ASP A 44 15.22 1.40 -5.04
N ASN A 45 14.04 1.04 -5.50
CA ASN A 45 13.57 1.24 -6.88
C ASN A 45 13.01 2.64 -7.15
N GLY A 46 12.98 3.54 -6.15
CA GLY A 46 12.44 4.89 -6.27
C GLY A 46 10.94 4.94 -6.51
N LYS A 47 10.20 3.86 -6.20
CA LYS A 47 8.74 3.77 -6.30
C LYS A 47 8.03 4.16 -5.01
N ALA A 48 8.80 4.38 -3.94
CA ALA A 48 8.33 4.91 -2.67
C ALA A 48 9.35 5.88 -2.07
N TYR A 49 8.94 6.62 -1.07
CA TYR A 49 9.79 7.57 -0.35
C TYR A 49 9.40 7.66 1.12
N ILE A 50 10.34 8.07 1.97
CA ILE A 50 10.15 8.28 3.41
C ILE A 50 9.59 9.67 3.65
N ALA A 51 8.56 9.79 4.51
CA ALA A 51 7.97 11.07 4.91
C ALA A 51 7.91 11.18 6.43
N PHE A 52 8.28 12.35 6.95
CA PHE A 52 8.40 12.67 8.38
C PHE A 52 7.31 13.61 8.89
N ASP A 53 6.38 14.03 8.02
CA ASP A 53 5.31 14.94 8.41
C ASP A 53 4.42 14.33 9.48
N THR A 54 4.23 15.06 10.59
CA THR A 54 3.35 14.64 11.68
C THR A 54 1.88 14.84 11.34
N PRO A 55 0.94 14.18 12.05
CA PRO A 55 -0.50 14.41 11.86
C PRO A 55 -0.86 15.90 11.99
N GLU A 56 -0.26 16.63 12.94
CA GLU A 56 -0.52 18.04 13.18
C GLU A 56 -0.06 18.91 12.01
N GLN A 57 1.09 18.58 11.41
CA GLN A 57 1.59 19.26 10.20
C GLN A 57 0.69 19.02 9.00
N LEU A 58 0.20 17.79 8.84
CA LEU A 58 -0.76 17.44 7.79
C LEU A 58 -2.10 18.16 7.99
N ASP A 59 -2.58 18.29 9.23
CA ASP A 59 -3.81 19.00 9.54
C ASP A 59 -3.67 20.51 9.29
N ALA A 60 -2.52 21.08 9.60
CA ALA A 60 -2.20 22.46 9.26
C ALA A 60 -2.24 22.68 7.74
N LYS A 61 -1.67 21.75 6.95
CA LYS A 61 -1.70 21.82 5.48
C LYS A 61 -3.12 21.67 4.92
N ARG A 62 -3.95 20.82 5.50
CA ARG A 62 -5.38 20.70 5.13
C ARG A 62 -6.17 21.96 5.42
N ALA A 63 -5.82 22.70 6.47
CA ALA A 63 -6.42 23.99 6.79
C ALA A 63 -5.97 25.10 5.84
N GLU A 64 -4.73 25.03 5.34
CA GLU A 64 -4.12 26.02 4.44
C GLU A 64 -4.56 25.81 2.97
N ILE A 65 -4.61 24.57 2.51
CA ILE A 65 -4.85 24.20 1.10
C ILE A 65 -6.20 23.47 0.98
N PRO A 66 -7.19 24.06 0.31
CA PRO A 66 -8.46 23.39 0.06
C PRO A 66 -8.26 22.05 -0.69
N ASN A 67 -8.91 20.99 -0.20
CA ASN A 67 -8.79 19.63 -0.76
C ASN A 67 -7.35 19.11 -0.81
N PHE A 68 -6.52 19.46 0.17
CA PHE A 68 -5.14 18.99 0.25
C PHE A 68 -5.07 17.48 0.14
N GLN A 69 -4.28 17.01 -0.81
CA GLN A 69 -3.84 15.62 -0.95
C GLN A 69 -2.31 15.58 -0.89
N TYR A 70 -1.77 14.52 -0.37
CA TYR A 70 -0.31 14.28 -0.42
C TYR A 70 -0.01 13.56 -1.73
N ASP A 71 0.32 14.31 -2.78
CA ASP A 71 0.43 13.84 -4.17
C ASP A 71 1.62 14.45 -4.92
N ALA A 72 1.69 14.25 -6.22
CA ALA A 72 2.75 14.76 -7.06
C ALA A 72 2.90 16.29 -7.02
N SER A 73 1.82 17.03 -6.75
CA SER A 73 1.81 18.50 -6.73
C SER A 73 2.25 19.08 -5.37
N THR A 74 2.01 18.36 -4.31
CA THR A 74 2.22 18.83 -2.92
C THR A 74 3.42 18.23 -2.23
N ARG A 75 3.82 16.98 -2.58
CA ARG A 75 4.90 16.24 -1.89
C ARG A 75 6.24 16.99 -1.82
N LEU A 76 6.55 17.85 -2.80
CA LEU A 76 7.77 18.66 -2.76
C LEU A 76 7.70 19.88 -1.82
N GLN A 77 6.54 20.14 -1.21
CA GLN A 77 6.34 21.15 -0.19
C GLN A 77 6.33 20.56 1.24
N MET A 78 6.56 19.25 1.33
CA MET A 78 6.45 18.46 2.55
C MET A 78 7.81 17.96 3.01
N THR A 79 7.91 17.48 4.26
CA THR A 79 9.15 17.00 4.86
C THR A 79 9.38 15.52 4.55
N ASN A 80 10.12 15.24 3.51
CA ASN A 80 10.31 13.85 3.07
C ASN A 80 11.67 13.64 2.38
N SER A 81 12.01 12.40 2.05
CA SER A 81 13.29 12.03 1.43
C SER A 81 13.47 12.50 -0.01
N LEU A 82 12.46 13.14 -0.62
CA LEU A 82 12.60 13.80 -1.92
C LEU A 82 13.02 15.27 -1.76
N THR A 83 12.84 15.86 -0.58
CA THR A 83 13.13 17.27 -0.26
C THR A 83 14.31 17.43 0.69
N LEU A 84 14.63 16.40 1.45
CA LEU A 84 15.75 16.36 2.40
C LEU A 84 16.99 15.74 1.74
N SER A 85 18.17 16.09 2.24
CA SER A 85 19.39 15.38 1.86
C SER A 85 19.40 13.94 2.41
N LYS A 86 20.12 13.05 1.73
CA LYS A 86 20.27 11.66 2.19
C LYS A 86 20.82 11.59 3.61
N GLU A 87 21.83 12.41 3.93
CA GLU A 87 22.44 12.50 5.26
C GLU A 87 21.41 12.91 6.33
N GLU A 88 20.55 13.88 6.03
CA GLU A 88 19.51 14.32 6.96
C GLU A 88 18.46 13.23 7.21
N VAL A 89 18.03 12.53 6.18
CA VAL A 89 17.11 11.38 6.30
C VAL A 89 17.73 10.29 7.20
N GLU A 90 18.99 9.92 6.96
CA GLU A 90 19.71 8.91 7.75
C GLU A 90 19.86 9.35 9.22
N ASN A 91 20.18 10.63 9.46
CA ASN A 91 20.32 11.18 10.82
C ASN A 91 18.98 11.17 11.59
N ARG A 92 17.87 11.53 10.94
CA ARG A 92 16.53 11.48 11.54
C ARG A 92 16.13 10.05 11.92
N ILE A 93 16.35 9.10 11.02
CA ILE A 93 16.09 7.69 11.29
C ILE A 93 16.97 7.17 12.44
N ALA A 94 18.26 7.49 12.44
CA ALA A 94 19.19 7.11 13.50
C ALA A 94 18.84 7.73 14.87
N ALA A 95 18.24 8.92 14.88
CA ALA A 95 17.73 9.56 16.07
C ALA A 95 16.41 8.95 16.58
N GLY A 96 15.84 7.98 15.87
CA GLY A 96 14.58 7.32 16.23
C GLY A 96 13.32 8.12 15.88
N GLU A 97 13.44 9.13 14.99
CA GLU A 97 12.28 9.86 14.52
C GLU A 97 11.32 8.94 13.75
N GLN A 98 10.04 9.02 14.08
CA GLN A 98 9.04 8.21 13.41
C GLN A 98 8.78 8.72 12.00
N TYR A 99 8.59 7.79 11.08
CA TYR A 99 8.32 8.10 9.69
C TYR A 99 7.30 7.13 9.09
N VAL A 100 6.77 7.52 7.96
CA VAL A 100 5.96 6.64 7.12
C VAL A 100 6.63 6.49 5.75
N VAL A 101 6.35 5.38 5.07
CA VAL A 101 6.73 5.21 3.66
C VAL A 101 5.49 5.39 2.81
N ARG A 102 5.59 6.27 1.81
CA ARG A 102 4.52 6.56 0.86
C ARG A 102 4.88 6.02 -0.52
N ILE A 103 3.88 5.54 -1.24
CA ILE A 103 4.06 5.28 -2.68
C ILE A 103 4.37 6.60 -3.38
N LYS A 104 5.21 6.54 -4.42
CA LYS A 104 5.49 7.67 -5.31
C LYS A 104 4.72 7.48 -6.60
N ILE A 105 3.59 8.17 -6.72
CA ILE A 105 2.75 8.11 -7.93
C ILE A 105 3.21 9.18 -8.91
N GLU A 106 3.51 8.76 -10.14
CA GLU A 106 3.76 9.71 -11.22
C GLU A 106 2.41 10.16 -11.82
N PRO A 107 2.23 11.46 -12.08
CA PRO A 107 0.96 11.97 -12.62
C PRO A 107 0.82 11.64 -14.11
N ASN A 108 -0.41 11.72 -14.61
CA ASN A 108 -0.78 11.56 -16.02
C ASN A 108 -0.51 10.15 -16.60
N GLU A 109 -0.46 9.13 -15.76
CA GLU A 109 -0.41 7.73 -16.18
C GLU A 109 -1.84 7.17 -16.27
N GLU A 110 -2.17 6.51 -17.38
CA GLU A 110 -3.44 5.79 -17.52
C GLU A 110 -3.34 4.40 -16.87
N ILE A 111 -4.27 4.13 -15.98
CA ILE A 111 -4.35 2.88 -15.22
C ILE A 111 -5.64 2.17 -15.61
N THR A 112 -5.53 0.97 -16.15
CA THR A 112 -6.69 0.11 -16.40
C THR A 112 -6.79 -0.93 -15.29
N VAL A 113 -7.94 -0.97 -14.64
CA VAL A 113 -8.32 -2.04 -13.71
C VAL A 113 -9.23 -3.01 -14.48
N HIS A 114 -8.80 -4.26 -14.57
CA HIS A 114 -9.61 -5.31 -15.20
C HIS A 114 -10.51 -5.96 -14.14
N ASP A 115 -11.79 -5.60 -14.16
CA ASP A 115 -12.79 -6.14 -13.22
C ASP A 115 -13.68 -7.14 -13.95
N LEU A 116 -13.80 -8.36 -13.43
CA LEU A 116 -14.56 -9.45 -14.08
C LEU A 116 -16.06 -9.17 -14.21
N ILE A 117 -16.60 -8.26 -13.38
CA ILE A 117 -18.02 -7.94 -13.37
C ILE A 117 -18.28 -6.64 -14.13
N ARG A 118 -17.41 -5.63 -13.94
CA ARG A 118 -17.59 -4.27 -14.48
C ARG A 118 -16.87 -4.06 -15.81
N GLY A 119 -15.96 -4.97 -16.18
CA GLY A 119 -15.06 -4.80 -17.33
C GLY A 119 -13.92 -3.84 -17.00
N ASP A 120 -13.37 -3.20 -17.99
CA ASP A 120 -12.23 -2.30 -17.86
C ASP A 120 -12.63 -0.95 -17.26
N VAL A 121 -12.04 -0.61 -16.13
CA VAL A 121 -12.18 0.69 -15.47
C VAL A 121 -10.88 1.48 -15.65
N ASN A 122 -10.94 2.58 -16.40
CA ASN A 122 -9.79 3.42 -16.67
C ASN A 122 -9.73 4.62 -15.71
N VAL A 123 -8.58 4.85 -15.11
CA VAL A 123 -8.34 5.94 -14.16
C VAL A 123 -7.03 6.62 -14.48
N ASN A 124 -7.00 7.96 -14.50
CA ASN A 124 -5.76 8.71 -14.60
C ASN A 124 -5.12 8.87 -13.23
N SER A 125 -3.81 8.58 -13.13
CA SER A 125 -3.08 8.60 -11.85
C SER A 125 -3.03 9.98 -11.18
N SER A 126 -3.30 11.06 -11.90
CA SER A 126 -3.32 12.43 -11.37
C SER A 126 -4.40 12.68 -10.29
N ILE A 127 -5.39 11.79 -10.18
CA ILE A 127 -6.40 11.89 -9.11
C ILE A 127 -6.04 11.10 -7.86
N LEU A 128 -4.95 10.36 -7.90
CA LEU A 128 -4.51 9.52 -6.79
C LEU A 128 -3.52 10.28 -5.89
N ASP A 129 -3.63 10.06 -4.59
CA ASP A 129 -2.68 10.55 -3.60
C ASP A 129 -1.61 9.49 -3.25
N ASP A 130 -0.44 9.96 -2.81
CA ASP A 130 0.67 9.11 -2.38
C ASP A 130 0.34 8.45 -1.03
N LYS A 131 -0.45 7.38 -1.07
CA LYS A 131 -0.90 6.66 0.13
C LYS A 131 0.27 6.15 0.97
N VAL A 132 0.06 6.15 2.28
CA VAL A 132 0.99 5.52 3.22
C VAL A 132 0.95 4.01 3.00
N LEU A 133 2.12 3.41 2.82
CA LEU A 133 2.31 1.97 2.65
C LEU A 133 2.81 1.29 3.92
N TYR A 134 3.60 2.01 4.74
CA TYR A 134 4.25 1.46 5.92
C TYR A 134 4.45 2.53 6.99
N LYS A 135 4.39 2.12 8.26
CA LYS A 135 4.62 2.98 9.43
C LYS A 135 5.77 2.42 10.26
N SER A 136 6.77 3.24 10.54
CA SER A 136 7.91 2.84 11.37
C SER A 136 7.53 2.61 12.84
N ALA A 137 6.49 3.29 13.34
CA ALA A 137 6.07 3.26 14.73
C ALA A 137 5.65 1.86 15.22
N ASP A 138 4.93 1.12 14.39
CA ASP A 138 4.43 -0.23 14.68
C ASP A 138 5.11 -1.33 13.84
N GLU A 139 5.98 -0.92 12.91
CA GLU A 139 6.67 -1.76 11.95
C GLU A 139 5.70 -2.60 11.09
N LEU A 140 4.53 -2.04 10.80
CA LEU A 140 3.50 -2.71 10.02
C LEU A 140 3.18 -1.95 8.74
N PRO A 141 2.84 -2.68 7.67
CA PRO A 141 2.29 -2.09 6.46
C PRO A 141 0.86 -1.59 6.72
N THR A 142 0.43 -0.65 5.90
CA THR A 142 -0.99 -0.38 5.74
C THR A 142 -1.64 -1.47 4.90
N TYR A 143 -2.97 -1.47 4.88
CA TYR A 143 -3.76 -2.39 4.07
C TYR A 143 -3.28 -2.49 2.61
N HIS A 144 -2.96 -1.37 1.99
CA HIS A 144 -2.59 -1.33 0.57
C HIS A 144 -1.34 -2.16 0.25
N LEU A 145 -0.29 -2.06 1.07
CA LEU A 145 0.92 -2.85 0.85
C LEU A 145 0.75 -4.30 1.33
N ALA A 146 0.13 -4.49 2.50
CA ALA A 146 -0.08 -5.83 3.05
C ALA A 146 -0.83 -6.73 2.08
N ASN A 147 -1.95 -6.21 1.54
CA ASN A 147 -2.79 -6.91 0.59
C ASN A 147 -2.01 -7.37 -0.65
N ILE A 148 -1.29 -6.46 -1.31
CA ILE A 148 -0.54 -6.79 -2.54
C ILE A 148 0.56 -7.82 -2.29
N VAL A 149 1.31 -7.66 -1.21
CA VAL A 149 2.38 -8.60 -0.85
C VAL A 149 1.81 -9.98 -0.49
N ASP A 150 0.73 -10.00 0.26
CA ASP A 150 0.09 -11.26 0.68
C ASP A 150 -0.56 -11.97 -0.49
N ASP A 151 -1.31 -11.27 -1.32
CA ASP A 151 -1.94 -11.83 -2.52
C ASP A 151 -0.89 -12.46 -3.47
N HIS A 152 0.22 -11.74 -3.69
CA HIS A 152 1.31 -12.26 -4.52
C HIS A 152 1.98 -13.51 -3.92
N LEU A 153 2.37 -13.45 -2.64
CA LEU A 153 3.08 -14.55 -1.98
C LEU A 153 2.18 -15.77 -1.72
N MET A 154 0.90 -15.54 -1.47
CA MET A 154 -0.09 -16.60 -1.26
C MET A 154 -0.71 -17.09 -2.58
N LYS A 155 -0.28 -16.53 -3.72
CA LYS A 155 -0.73 -16.91 -5.07
C LYS A 155 -2.25 -16.80 -5.24
N ILE A 156 -2.81 -15.71 -4.72
CA ILE A 156 -4.24 -15.41 -4.88
C ILE A 156 -4.52 -15.13 -6.35
N SER A 157 -5.49 -15.82 -6.92
CA SER A 157 -5.87 -15.70 -8.32
C SER A 157 -7.08 -14.78 -8.55
N HIS A 158 -7.97 -14.67 -7.56
CA HIS A 158 -9.19 -13.87 -7.64
C HIS A 158 -9.42 -13.14 -6.32
N VAL A 159 -9.79 -11.86 -6.40
CA VAL A 159 -10.10 -11.02 -5.24
C VAL A 159 -11.56 -10.58 -5.30
N ILE A 160 -12.34 -10.97 -4.29
CA ILE A 160 -13.75 -10.60 -4.17
C ILE A 160 -13.87 -9.51 -3.11
N ARG A 161 -14.37 -8.32 -3.50
CA ARG A 161 -14.51 -7.14 -2.62
C ARG A 161 -15.84 -6.44 -2.84
N GLY A 162 -16.28 -5.70 -1.82
CA GLY A 162 -17.36 -4.75 -1.95
C GLY A 162 -16.99 -3.57 -2.87
N GLU A 163 -17.98 -2.95 -3.47
CA GLU A 163 -17.83 -1.83 -4.41
C GLU A 163 -17.08 -0.63 -3.82
N GLU A 164 -17.18 -0.44 -2.51
CA GLU A 164 -16.48 0.62 -1.76
C GLU A 164 -14.96 0.54 -1.86
N TRP A 165 -14.42 -0.60 -2.26
CA TRP A 165 -12.96 -0.80 -2.44
C TRP A 165 -12.47 -0.51 -3.86
N LEU A 166 -13.38 -0.31 -4.82
CA LEU A 166 -13.01 -0.02 -6.20
C LEU A 166 -12.09 1.22 -6.35
N PRO A 167 -12.27 2.31 -5.57
CA PRO A 167 -11.34 3.45 -5.62
C PRO A 167 -9.89 3.12 -5.24
N SER A 168 -9.64 2.01 -4.55
CA SER A 168 -8.29 1.56 -4.19
C SER A 168 -7.63 0.70 -5.27
N ALA A 169 -8.40 0.15 -6.20
CA ALA A 169 -7.90 -0.79 -7.21
C ALA A 169 -6.81 -0.18 -8.12
N PRO A 170 -6.92 1.10 -8.59
CA PRO A 170 -5.85 1.71 -9.39
C PRO A 170 -4.51 1.78 -8.64
N LEU A 171 -4.54 2.09 -7.34
CA LEU A 171 -3.34 2.08 -6.51
C LEU A 171 -2.72 0.68 -6.43
N HIS A 172 -3.55 -0.35 -6.33
CA HIS A 172 -3.09 -1.74 -6.29
C HIS A 172 -2.42 -2.13 -7.61
N VAL A 173 -2.98 -1.75 -8.76
CA VAL A 173 -2.34 -1.94 -10.07
C VAL A 173 -0.97 -1.28 -10.11
N LEU A 174 -0.84 -0.03 -9.62
CA LEU A 174 0.45 0.66 -9.56
C LEU A 174 1.46 -0.05 -8.67
N LEU A 175 1.03 -0.64 -7.55
CA LEU A 175 1.90 -1.43 -6.68
C LEU A 175 2.37 -2.73 -7.35
N TYR A 176 1.49 -3.45 -8.04
CA TYR A 176 1.89 -4.63 -8.83
C TYR A 176 2.93 -4.26 -9.89
N ARG A 177 2.73 -3.14 -10.63
CA ARG A 177 3.71 -2.61 -11.59
C ARG A 177 5.02 -2.21 -10.92
N ALA A 178 4.97 -1.56 -9.75
CA ALA A 178 6.16 -1.15 -9.01
C ALA A 178 7.04 -2.31 -8.57
N PHE A 179 6.45 -3.47 -8.33
CA PHE A 179 7.14 -4.73 -8.02
C PHE A 179 7.51 -5.55 -9.25
N GLY A 180 6.99 -5.24 -10.44
CA GLY A 180 7.14 -6.08 -11.63
C GLY A 180 6.34 -7.38 -11.59
N TRP A 181 5.18 -7.36 -10.92
CA TRP A 181 4.31 -8.51 -10.69
C TRP A 181 3.01 -8.49 -11.52
N GLU A 182 2.98 -7.75 -12.60
CA GLU A 182 1.78 -7.59 -13.42
C GLU A 182 1.21 -8.94 -13.90
N ASP A 183 2.08 -9.88 -14.26
CA ASP A 183 1.68 -11.22 -14.70
C ASP A 183 1.06 -12.09 -13.60
N THR A 184 1.18 -11.71 -12.35
CA THR A 184 0.66 -12.43 -11.17
C THR A 184 -0.43 -11.65 -10.43
N MET A 185 -0.88 -10.55 -11.01
CA MET A 185 -1.96 -9.75 -10.43
C MET A 185 -3.27 -10.56 -10.45
N PRO A 186 -3.97 -10.70 -9.31
CA PRO A 186 -5.26 -11.37 -9.26
C PRO A 186 -6.34 -10.63 -10.06
N GLN A 187 -7.33 -11.38 -10.49
CA GLN A 187 -8.50 -10.86 -11.19
C GLN A 187 -9.60 -10.46 -10.21
#